data_3dae2376ddbeeaceef6d395c1db3e447
#
_entry.id   3dae2376ddbeeaceef6d395c1db3e447
#
_cell.length_a   1.000
_cell.length_b   1.000
_cell.length_c   1.000
_cell.angle_alpha   90.00
_cell.angle_beta   90.00
_cell.angle_gamma   90.00
#
_symmetry.space_group_name_H-M   'P 1'
#
loop_
_entity.id
_entity.type
_entity.pdbx_description
1 polymer ?
#
loop_
_entity_poly.entity_id
_entity_poly.type
_entity_poly.pdbx_seq_one_letter_code
_entity_poly.pdbx_strand_id
1 'polypeptide(L)'
;RDQPRSRGLGDVYKRQLNIEAHLTGMDGLQTEQVDGAAADPATPADGEEDANDGDEPESESGADSRKEHGKRRAGRKVLSFLGGCSFLVKAAVYIIIVLIASAFLSYTVITVGNDVFAFIKGDREVTVSVPEGATRKQVAYLLASNDIIEYEWAFNLYMIYQSDGETEFIPGEHTLNSNMNYSQLITALTVEPYVRTEIRVTIPEGYTVDQIIDLLVSKGIGERDKYVEAINNYPYKHEFVNALEELGYPETRKYRLEGYLYPDTYDFYQDEEEYLVINKFLNNFQQKFWNSYQSVFAEDIEALGLTFDDIITLASMVQAEAKLAADFEGISYVFHNRLSHSDQFPKLESDATIQYFLEERHEDLTEEELNDPNPYNTCLLYTSPSPRDR
;
A
#
# COMPACT_ATOMS: atom_id res chain seq x y z
N ARG A 1 36.86 -12.27 -40.49
CA ARG A 1 36.84 -10.86 -40.00
C ARG A 1 35.38 -10.43 -40.03
N ASP A 2 34.71 -10.71 -38.95
CA ASP A 2 33.34 -10.26 -38.72
C ASP A 2 33.35 -8.83 -38.25
N GLN A 3 32.80 -7.94 -39.03
CA GLN A 3 32.47 -6.59 -38.57
C GLN A 3 31.28 -6.68 -37.62
N PRO A 4 31.28 -6.00 -36.46
CA PRO A 4 30.13 -5.92 -35.64
C PRO A 4 29.01 -5.20 -36.40
N ARG A 5 27.89 -5.85 -36.61
CA ARG A 5 26.67 -5.22 -37.07
C ARG A 5 26.31 -4.10 -36.09
N SER A 6 26.39 -2.87 -36.58
CA SER A 6 25.83 -1.73 -35.86
C SER A 6 24.34 -2.02 -35.63
N ARG A 7 23.96 -2.30 -34.40
CA ARG A 7 22.56 -2.16 -33.98
C ARG A 7 22.19 -0.75 -34.31
N GLY A 8 21.28 -0.61 -35.30
CA GLY A 8 21.06 0.70 -35.88
C GLY A 8 20.56 1.69 -34.85
N LEU A 9 21.05 2.92 -34.94
CA LEU A 9 20.58 4.09 -34.19
C LEU A 9 19.05 4.14 -34.09
N GLY A 10 18.35 3.65 -35.14
CA GLY A 10 16.90 3.55 -35.20
C GLY A 10 16.23 2.64 -34.15
N ASP A 11 16.92 1.60 -33.64
CA ASP A 11 16.34 0.73 -32.61
C ASP A 11 16.45 1.36 -31.21
N VAL A 12 17.48 2.13 -30.97
CA VAL A 12 17.65 2.90 -29.72
C VAL A 12 16.61 4.03 -29.66
N TYR A 13 16.40 4.74 -30.77
CA TYR A 13 15.39 5.79 -30.86
C TYR A 13 13.95 5.26 -30.73
N LYS A 14 13.64 4.10 -31.31
CA LYS A 14 12.32 3.48 -31.11
C LYS A 14 12.04 3.09 -29.68
N ARG A 15 13.08 2.67 -28.94
CA ARG A 15 12.95 2.38 -27.49
C ARG A 15 12.73 3.64 -26.68
N GLN A 16 13.41 4.73 -27.04
CA GLN A 16 13.26 6.02 -26.38
C GLN A 16 11.85 6.60 -26.60
N LEU A 17 11.29 6.47 -27.80
CA LEU A 17 9.90 6.83 -28.07
C LEU A 17 8.89 6.10 -27.17
N ASN A 18 9.13 4.83 -26.87
CA ASN A 18 8.30 4.11 -25.93
C ASN A 18 8.41 4.70 -24.51
N ILE A 19 9.56 5.24 -24.11
CA ILE A 19 9.72 5.92 -22.82
C ILE A 19 8.94 7.24 -22.84
N GLU A 20 9.09 8.02 -23.88
CA GLU A 20 8.38 9.30 -24.05
C GLU A 20 6.87 9.07 -24.16
N ALA A 21 6.42 8.04 -24.88
CA ALA A 21 5.01 7.64 -24.93
C ALA A 21 4.46 7.23 -23.54
N HIS A 22 5.25 6.50 -22.75
CA HIS A 22 4.90 6.16 -21.36
C HIS A 22 4.79 7.41 -20.47
N LEU A 23 5.71 8.35 -20.63
CA LEU A 23 5.70 9.63 -19.90
C LEU A 23 4.52 10.51 -20.27
N THR A 24 4.06 10.42 -21.51
CA THR A 24 2.93 11.22 -22.02
C THR A 24 1.56 10.54 -21.82
N GLY A 25 1.51 9.38 -21.13
CA GLY A 25 0.26 8.68 -20.83
C GLY A 25 -0.44 8.02 -22.02
N MET A 26 0.25 7.86 -23.16
CA MET A 26 -0.33 7.34 -24.40
C MET A 26 -0.26 5.82 -24.54
N ASP A 27 -0.35 5.08 -23.44
CA ASP A 27 -0.41 3.59 -23.41
C ASP A 27 -1.66 2.99 -24.10
N GLY A 28 -2.43 3.77 -24.84
CA GLY A 28 -3.68 3.37 -25.48
C GLY A 28 -3.60 2.94 -26.94
N LEU A 29 -2.44 3.01 -27.60
CA LEU A 29 -2.31 2.60 -29.00
C LEU A 29 -1.74 1.19 -29.07
N GLN A 30 -2.66 0.24 -29.18
CA GLN A 30 -2.46 -1.18 -29.42
C GLN A 30 -1.52 -1.43 -30.59
N THR A 31 -0.48 -2.19 -30.35
CA THR A 31 0.06 -3.08 -31.36
C THR A 31 -0.72 -4.39 -31.29
N GLU A 32 -1.65 -4.54 -32.19
CA GLU A 32 -2.32 -5.79 -32.50
C GLU A 32 -1.34 -6.76 -33.16
N GLN A 33 -1.48 -8.01 -32.78
CA GLN A 33 -1.02 -9.25 -33.37
C GLN A 33 0.42 -9.72 -33.15
N VAL A 34 0.51 -10.83 -32.40
CA VAL A 34 0.83 -12.15 -33.00
C VAL A 34 0.23 -13.26 -32.15
N ASP A 35 -0.58 -14.09 -32.82
CA ASP A 35 -1.12 -15.36 -32.38
C ASP A 35 -0.04 -16.37 -31.99
N GLY A 36 -0.36 -17.22 -31.02
CA GLY A 36 0.43 -18.43 -30.80
C GLY A 36 -0.02 -19.26 -29.59
N ALA A 37 -1.10 -20.00 -29.78
CA ALA A 37 -1.38 -21.37 -29.35
C ALA A 37 -1.04 -21.82 -27.92
N ALA A 38 -2.09 -22.04 -27.19
CA ALA A 38 -2.52 -23.31 -26.56
C ALA A 38 -1.46 -24.22 -25.91
N ALA A 39 -1.62 -24.48 -24.64
CA ALA A 39 -1.70 -25.85 -24.09
C ALA A 39 -2.03 -25.81 -22.61
N ASP A 40 -3.27 -26.13 -22.30
CA ASP A 40 -3.64 -26.90 -21.13
C ASP A 40 -3.07 -28.33 -21.35
N PRO A 41 -2.64 -29.06 -20.34
CA PRO A 41 -3.55 -30.06 -19.83
C PRO A 41 -3.40 -30.50 -18.36
N ALA A 42 -4.55 -30.84 -17.82
CA ALA A 42 -4.85 -32.16 -17.21
C ALA A 42 -4.27 -32.50 -15.82
N THR A 43 -5.20 -32.59 -14.92
CA THR A 43 -5.31 -33.56 -13.82
C THR A 43 -5.18 -35.02 -14.33
N PRO A 44 -4.72 -35.93 -13.50
CA PRO A 44 -5.48 -37.10 -13.09
C PRO A 44 -5.40 -37.34 -11.57
N ALA A 45 -6.42 -37.63 -10.81
CA ALA A 45 -7.32 -38.75 -10.74
C ALA A 45 -6.66 -40.12 -10.43
N ASP A 46 -7.12 -40.64 -9.29
CA ASP A 46 -7.44 -42.04 -8.98
C ASP A 46 -6.36 -43.06 -8.63
N GLY A 47 -6.77 -43.86 -7.68
CA GLY A 47 -6.33 -45.21 -7.34
C GLY A 47 -6.16 -45.39 -5.83
N GLU A 48 -7.19 -45.72 -5.02
CA GLU A 48 -7.87 -47.01 -4.82
C GLU A 48 -6.95 -48.09 -4.30
N GLU A 49 -7.52 -48.62 -3.16
CA GLU A 49 -7.57 -50.02 -2.70
C GLU A 49 -6.31 -50.58 -2.05
N ASP A 50 -6.36 -51.34 -1.01
CA ASP A 50 -7.24 -52.40 -0.45
C ASP A 50 -6.78 -52.70 0.98
N ALA A 51 -7.67 -52.88 1.92
CA ALA A 51 -8.28 -54.08 2.44
C ALA A 51 -7.33 -55.10 3.06
N ASN A 52 -7.64 -55.49 4.21
CA ASN A 52 -7.93 -56.83 4.74
C ASN A 52 -7.38 -57.00 6.15
N ASP A 53 -8.22 -57.23 7.05
CA ASP A 53 -8.85 -58.48 7.53
C ASP A 53 -8.13 -59.20 8.66
N GLY A 54 -8.94 -59.51 9.63
CA GLY A 54 -9.02 -60.77 10.34
C GLY A 54 -8.21 -60.81 11.64
N ASP A 55 -8.65 -61.18 12.75
CA ASP A 55 -9.62 -62.15 13.18
C ASP A 55 -9.61 -62.15 14.73
N GLU A 56 -10.74 -62.16 15.29
CA GLU A 56 -10.98 -62.81 16.60
C GLU A 56 -10.90 -64.32 16.40
N PRO A 57 -10.70 -65.16 17.42
CA PRO A 57 -11.85 -65.63 18.18
C PRO A 57 -11.59 -65.96 19.68
N GLU A 58 -12.66 -65.78 20.40
CA GLU A 58 -13.34 -66.64 21.40
C GLU A 58 -12.64 -67.87 21.96
N SER A 59 -12.89 -68.02 23.22
CA SER A 59 -13.68 -69.05 23.92
C SER A 59 -12.98 -69.57 25.14
N GLU A 60 -13.75 -69.55 26.11
CA GLU A 60 -14.43 -70.56 26.95
C GLU A 60 -13.61 -71.20 28.06
N SER A 61 -14.19 -71.03 29.21
CA SER A 61 -14.92 -71.98 30.11
C SER A 61 -14.09 -72.72 31.13
N GLY A 62 -14.73 -72.85 32.26
CA GLY A 62 -14.65 -74.02 33.15
C GLY A 62 -14.29 -73.68 34.57
N ALA A 63 -15.23 -73.44 35.39
CA ALA A 63 -15.96 -74.28 36.35
C ALA A 63 -15.09 -74.87 37.46
N ASP A 64 -15.48 -74.48 38.61
CA ASP A 64 -15.99 -75.27 39.71
C ASP A 64 -15.05 -75.72 40.84
N SER A 65 -15.64 -75.54 41.98
CA SER A 65 -15.71 -76.32 43.22
C SER A 65 -14.79 -75.99 44.39
N ARG A 66 -15.48 -75.47 45.38
CA ARG A 66 -15.63 -75.97 46.78
C ARG A 66 -14.38 -76.33 47.62
N LYS A 67 -14.25 -75.68 48.69
CA LYS A 67 -14.53 -75.98 50.09
C LYS A 67 -13.59 -75.35 51.10
N GLU A 68 -14.18 -74.58 51.96
CA GLU A 68 -14.25 -74.69 53.44
C GLU A 68 -12.96 -74.69 54.28
N HIS A 69 -13.07 -73.83 55.28
CA HIS A 69 -12.54 -73.82 56.64
C HIS A 69 -11.09 -73.49 56.94
N GLY A 70 -10.97 -72.40 57.69
CA GLY A 70 -9.80 -72.20 58.53
C GLY A 70 -9.73 -70.79 59.12
N LYS A 71 -10.53 -70.57 60.18
CA LYS A 71 -10.28 -69.50 61.16
C LYS A 71 -8.84 -69.53 61.63
N ARG A 72 -8.11 -68.37 61.58
CA ARG A 72 -7.38 -67.81 62.73
C ARG A 72 -6.66 -66.50 62.37
N ARG A 73 -7.05 -65.45 63.04
CA ARG A 73 -6.29 -64.31 63.57
C ARG A 73 -4.92 -64.03 62.95
N ALA A 74 -4.86 -63.05 62.11
CA ALA A 74 -3.75 -62.15 62.04
C ALA A 74 -4.31 -60.74 61.80
N GLY A 75 -4.89 -60.24 62.85
CA GLY A 75 -5.20 -58.79 62.90
C GLY A 75 -3.90 -57.99 63.09
N ARG A 76 -3.93 -56.81 62.56
CA ARG A 76 -3.03 -55.67 62.92
C ARG A 76 -1.79 -55.43 62.14
N LYS A 77 -1.75 -55.65 60.84
CA LYS A 77 -0.72 -54.96 59.98
C LYS A 77 -1.25 -54.34 58.65
N VAL A 78 -2.55 -54.34 58.42
CA VAL A 78 -3.15 -53.78 57.21
C VAL A 78 -3.57 -52.34 57.43
N LEU A 79 -3.58 -51.77 58.66
CA LEU A 79 -4.08 -50.43 58.93
C LEU A 79 -3.00 -49.34 58.77
N SER A 80 -1.71 -49.67 58.65
CA SER A 80 -0.64 -48.69 58.42
C SER A 80 -0.39 -48.43 56.94
N PHE A 81 -0.81 -49.31 56.02
CA PHE A 81 -0.69 -49.11 54.58
C PHE A 81 -1.81 -48.22 54.03
N LEU A 82 -2.95 -48.21 54.68
CA LEU A 82 -4.09 -47.32 54.30
C LEU A 82 -3.87 -45.85 54.68
N GLY A 83 -3.02 -45.56 55.65
CA GLY A 83 -2.66 -44.17 56.01
C GLY A 83 -1.80 -43.45 55.00
N GLY A 84 -0.88 -44.19 54.37
CA GLY A 84 -0.04 -43.65 53.28
C GLY A 84 -0.80 -43.48 51.97
N CYS A 85 -1.69 -44.44 51.67
CA CYS A 85 -2.54 -44.37 50.48
C CYS A 85 -3.54 -43.21 50.55
N SER A 86 -4.04 -42.89 51.76
CA SER A 86 -4.91 -41.72 51.97
C SER A 86 -4.21 -40.39 51.69
N PHE A 87 -2.92 -40.26 51.97
CA PHE A 87 -2.15 -39.06 51.66
C PHE A 87 -1.92 -38.93 50.15
N LEU A 88 -1.50 -40.02 49.49
CA LEU A 88 -1.29 -40.02 48.03
C LEU A 88 -2.60 -39.76 47.26
N VAL A 89 -3.71 -40.32 47.70
CA VAL A 89 -5.01 -40.04 47.09
C VAL A 89 -5.43 -38.58 47.29
N LYS A 90 -5.24 -38.02 48.48
CA LYS A 90 -5.51 -36.59 48.74
C LYS A 90 -4.61 -35.68 47.90
N ALA A 91 -3.33 -36.01 47.79
CA ALA A 91 -2.39 -35.28 46.95
C ALA A 91 -2.77 -35.37 45.47
N ALA A 92 -3.17 -36.54 44.99
CA ALA A 92 -3.63 -36.71 43.59
C ALA A 92 -4.89 -35.91 43.31
N VAL A 93 -5.88 -35.94 44.23
CA VAL A 93 -7.11 -35.14 44.12
C VAL A 93 -6.77 -33.63 44.11
N TYR A 94 -5.88 -33.17 44.98
CA TYR A 94 -5.46 -31.79 45.02
C TYR A 94 -4.79 -31.37 43.69
N ILE A 95 -3.88 -32.18 43.14
CA ILE A 95 -3.23 -31.92 41.85
C ILE A 95 -4.27 -31.84 40.72
N ILE A 96 -5.24 -32.75 40.68
CA ILE A 96 -6.32 -32.75 39.71
C ILE A 96 -7.14 -31.46 39.81
N ILE A 97 -7.52 -31.05 41.05
CA ILE A 97 -8.24 -29.79 41.23
C ILE A 97 -7.44 -28.59 40.75
N VAL A 98 -6.14 -28.52 41.06
CA VAL A 98 -5.25 -27.45 40.62
C VAL A 98 -5.14 -27.45 39.08
N LEU A 99 -5.01 -28.60 38.44
CA LEU A 99 -4.93 -28.69 36.98
C LEU A 99 -6.25 -28.25 36.33
N ILE A 100 -7.41 -28.67 36.86
CA ILE A 100 -8.73 -28.23 36.39
C ILE A 100 -8.89 -26.72 36.56
N ALA A 101 -8.55 -26.19 37.74
CA ALA A 101 -8.63 -24.77 38.02
C ALA A 101 -7.68 -23.95 37.11
N SER A 102 -6.45 -24.43 36.88
CA SER A 102 -5.49 -23.82 35.96
C SER A 102 -5.97 -23.85 34.53
N ALA A 103 -6.51 -24.98 34.05
CA ALA A 103 -7.08 -25.11 32.70
C ALA A 103 -8.29 -24.18 32.52
N PHE A 104 -9.17 -24.10 33.52
CA PHE A 104 -10.31 -23.18 33.50
C PHE A 104 -9.88 -21.73 33.48
N LEU A 105 -8.90 -21.32 34.30
CA LEU A 105 -8.35 -19.96 34.34
C LEU A 105 -7.71 -19.62 33.00
N SER A 106 -6.89 -20.53 32.46
CA SER A 106 -6.25 -20.31 31.15
C SER A 106 -7.25 -20.14 30.02
N TYR A 107 -8.29 -20.99 30.02
CA TYR A 107 -9.40 -20.88 29.05
C TYR A 107 -10.09 -19.49 29.16
N THR A 108 -10.44 -19.07 30.39
CA THR A 108 -11.10 -17.79 30.63
C THR A 108 -10.22 -16.61 30.19
N VAL A 109 -8.92 -16.64 30.50
CA VAL A 109 -7.98 -15.57 30.10
C VAL A 109 -7.86 -15.48 28.57
N ILE A 110 -7.81 -16.63 27.89
CA ILE A 110 -7.72 -16.67 26.42
C ILE A 110 -9.00 -16.15 25.78
N THR A 111 -10.18 -16.58 26.26
CA THR A 111 -11.48 -16.17 25.68
C THR A 111 -11.77 -14.70 25.93
N VAL A 112 -11.57 -14.21 27.17
CA VAL A 112 -11.71 -12.79 27.48
C VAL A 112 -10.67 -11.96 26.73
N GLY A 113 -9.42 -12.42 26.66
CA GLY A 113 -8.37 -11.76 25.87
C GLY A 113 -8.73 -11.68 24.39
N ASN A 114 -9.28 -12.73 23.83
CA ASN A 114 -9.75 -12.70 22.43
C ASN A 114 -10.91 -11.72 22.24
N ASP A 115 -11.81 -11.61 23.20
CA ASP A 115 -12.92 -10.65 23.12
C ASP A 115 -12.42 -9.21 23.20
N VAL A 116 -11.47 -8.91 24.11
CA VAL A 116 -10.87 -7.58 24.29
C VAL A 116 -10.07 -7.13 23.08
N PHE A 117 -9.20 -8.01 22.53
CA PHE A 117 -8.22 -7.67 21.50
C PHE A 117 -8.63 -8.10 20.09
N ALA A 118 -9.71 -8.85 19.94
CA ALA A 118 -10.24 -9.35 18.69
C ALA A 118 -9.23 -10.12 17.81
N PHE A 119 -8.39 -10.98 18.43
CA PHE A 119 -7.37 -11.75 17.68
C PHE A 119 -7.98 -12.73 16.68
N ILE A 120 -9.07 -13.40 17.06
CA ILE A 120 -9.78 -14.39 16.25
C ILE A 120 -11.28 -14.14 16.42
N LYS A 121 -11.81 -13.17 15.69
CA LYS A 121 -13.25 -12.89 15.61
C LYS A 121 -13.72 -12.96 14.16
N GLY A 122 -15.01 -13.26 13.96
CA GLY A 122 -15.64 -13.25 12.65
C GLY A 122 -15.75 -11.85 12.10
N ASP A 123 -15.81 -11.71 10.78
CA ASP A 123 -16.01 -10.46 10.08
C ASP A 123 -17.49 -10.33 9.69
N ARG A 124 -18.26 -9.62 10.54
CA ARG A 124 -19.69 -9.38 10.34
C ARG A 124 -20.03 -7.95 10.70
N GLU A 125 -20.63 -7.22 9.78
CA GLU A 125 -21.16 -5.90 10.05
C GLU A 125 -22.54 -5.98 10.75
N VAL A 126 -22.70 -5.19 11.80
CA VAL A 126 -23.90 -5.10 12.61
C VAL A 126 -24.22 -3.65 12.88
N THR A 127 -25.44 -3.24 12.60
CA THR A 127 -25.93 -1.90 12.95
C THR A 127 -26.51 -1.91 14.34
N VAL A 128 -26.01 -1.06 15.24
CA VAL A 128 -26.45 -0.91 16.61
C VAL A 128 -27.01 0.48 16.83
N SER A 129 -28.22 0.61 17.37
CA SER A 129 -28.83 1.88 17.70
C SER A 129 -28.54 2.25 19.15
N VAL A 130 -27.77 3.32 19.35
CA VAL A 130 -27.41 3.85 20.68
C VAL A 130 -28.42 4.94 21.06
N PRO A 131 -29.15 4.79 22.18
CA PRO A 131 -30.08 5.82 22.63
C PRO A 131 -29.37 7.04 23.19
N GLU A 132 -30.03 8.20 23.15
CA GLU A 132 -29.54 9.44 23.76
C GLU A 132 -29.29 9.26 25.26
N GLY A 133 -28.12 9.70 25.75
CA GLY A 133 -27.73 9.55 27.14
C GLY A 133 -27.47 8.12 27.60
N ALA A 134 -27.17 7.21 26.66
CA ALA A 134 -26.87 5.81 26.98
C ALA A 134 -25.70 5.69 27.99
N THR A 135 -25.93 4.92 29.02
CA THR A 135 -24.89 4.60 30.02
C THR A 135 -23.96 3.51 29.50
N ARG A 136 -22.74 3.44 30.04
CA ARG A 136 -21.75 2.37 29.74
C ARG A 136 -22.33 0.96 29.83
N LYS A 137 -23.16 0.70 30.84
CA LYS A 137 -23.82 -0.63 31.01
C LYS A 137 -24.84 -0.92 29.92
N GLN A 138 -25.58 0.10 29.48
CA GLN A 138 -26.54 -0.04 28.39
C GLN A 138 -25.82 -0.31 27.06
N VAL A 139 -24.74 0.39 26.80
CA VAL A 139 -23.92 0.17 25.60
C VAL A 139 -23.28 -1.22 25.62
N ALA A 140 -22.70 -1.65 26.74
CA ALA A 140 -22.14 -2.99 26.89
C ALA A 140 -23.21 -4.08 26.64
N TYR A 141 -24.41 -3.90 27.18
CA TYR A 141 -25.54 -4.80 26.92
C TYR A 141 -25.98 -4.81 25.46
N LEU A 142 -26.04 -3.64 24.80
CA LEU A 142 -26.35 -3.53 23.39
C LEU A 142 -25.33 -4.24 22.50
N LEU A 143 -24.06 -4.09 22.79
CA LEU A 143 -22.98 -4.76 22.05
C LEU A 143 -23.04 -6.27 22.25
N ALA A 144 -23.28 -6.75 23.47
CA ALA A 144 -23.39 -8.17 23.76
C ALA A 144 -24.66 -8.81 23.15
N SER A 145 -25.79 -8.08 23.21
CA SER A 145 -27.07 -8.57 22.62
C SER A 145 -27.04 -8.69 21.09
N ASN A 146 -26.08 -7.99 20.44
CA ASN A 146 -25.84 -8.05 19.00
C ASN A 146 -24.62 -8.92 18.63
N ASP A 147 -24.10 -9.73 19.56
CA ASP A 147 -22.96 -10.64 19.38
C ASP A 147 -21.68 -9.94 18.88
N ILE A 148 -21.48 -8.67 19.25
CA ILE A 148 -20.26 -7.91 18.93
C ILE A 148 -19.19 -8.18 19.99
N ILE A 149 -19.61 -8.26 21.25
CA ILE A 149 -18.77 -8.64 22.38
C ILE A 149 -19.35 -9.87 23.07
N GLU A 150 -18.51 -10.66 23.71
CA GLU A 150 -18.93 -11.87 24.45
C GLU A 150 -19.15 -11.57 25.95
N TYR A 151 -18.33 -10.67 26.52
CA TYR A 151 -18.30 -10.39 27.96
C TYR A 151 -18.62 -8.95 28.31
N GLU A 152 -19.89 -8.62 28.64
CA GLU A 152 -20.32 -7.29 29.08
C GLU A 152 -19.49 -6.71 30.23
N TRP A 153 -19.17 -7.59 31.22
CA TRP A 153 -18.41 -7.17 32.40
C TRP A 153 -16.98 -6.77 32.03
N ALA A 154 -16.36 -7.47 31.09
CA ALA A 154 -15.01 -7.18 30.62
C ALA A 154 -14.97 -5.86 29.85
N PHE A 155 -15.95 -5.59 29.00
CA PHE A 155 -16.10 -4.31 28.31
C PHE A 155 -16.31 -3.16 29.30
N ASN A 156 -17.19 -3.32 30.27
CA ASN A 156 -17.41 -2.31 31.32
C ASN A 156 -16.13 -2.03 32.13
N LEU A 157 -15.37 -3.08 32.48
CA LEU A 157 -14.11 -2.93 33.21
C LEU A 157 -13.05 -2.23 32.35
N TYR A 158 -12.96 -2.59 31.07
CA TYR A 158 -12.05 -1.95 30.12
C TYR A 158 -12.34 -0.45 29.99
N MET A 159 -13.61 -0.07 29.88
CA MET A 159 -14.03 1.33 29.83
C MET A 159 -13.69 2.12 31.11
N ILE A 160 -13.87 1.51 32.30
CA ILE A 160 -13.47 2.16 33.57
C ILE A 160 -11.97 2.41 33.61
N TYR A 161 -11.18 1.51 33.06
CA TYR A 161 -9.71 1.64 33.04
C TYR A 161 -9.22 2.69 32.03
N GLN A 162 -9.87 2.78 30.87
CA GLN A 162 -9.43 3.65 29.76
C GLN A 162 -9.96 5.07 29.87
N SER A 163 -11.10 5.31 30.51
CA SER A 163 -11.70 6.64 30.67
C SER A 163 -11.91 6.98 32.15
N ASP A 164 -11.49 8.20 32.55
CA ASP A 164 -11.60 8.72 33.92
C ASP A 164 -13.07 8.96 34.40
N GLY A 165 -14.04 8.23 33.86
CA GLY A 165 -15.37 8.12 34.45
C GLY A 165 -16.54 8.64 33.62
N GLU A 166 -16.39 9.57 32.71
CA GLU A 166 -17.47 10.13 31.89
C GLU A 166 -17.20 9.94 30.40
N THR A 167 -17.67 8.82 29.87
CA THR A 167 -17.67 8.61 28.41
C THR A 167 -19.05 8.93 27.89
N GLU A 168 -19.17 9.98 27.09
CA GLU A 168 -20.38 10.29 26.33
C GLU A 168 -20.40 9.49 25.05
N PHE A 169 -21.48 8.74 24.82
CA PHE A 169 -21.71 8.00 23.59
C PHE A 169 -22.54 8.83 22.64
N ILE A 170 -22.20 8.79 21.37
CA ILE A 170 -22.95 9.45 20.32
C ILE A 170 -24.24 8.67 20.09
N PRO A 171 -25.41 9.32 20.25
CA PRO A 171 -26.69 8.66 19.97
C PRO A 171 -26.87 8.46 18.47
N GLY A 172 -27.56 7.39 18.09
CA GLY A 172 -27.87 7.10 16.69
C GLY A 172 -27.49 5.69 16.26
N GLU A 173 -27.54 5.46 14.96
CA GLU A 173 -27.18 4.18 14.36
C GLU A 173 -25.69 4.13 14.06
N HIS A 174 -25.01 3.12 14.60
CA HIS A 174 -23.61 2.86 14.39
C HIS A 174 -23.44 1.52 13.68
N THR A 175 -22.77 1.52 12.54
CA THR A 175 -22.37 0.27 11.87
C THR A 175 -21.03 -0.16 12.43
N LEU A 176 -21.02 -1.28 13.15
CA LEU A 176 -19.87 -1.85 13.83
C LEU A 176 -19.52 -3.19 13.20
N ASN A 177 -18.27 -3.55 13.25
CA ASN A 177 -17.83 -4.87 12.81
C ASN A 177 -17.50 -5.76 14.01
N SER A 178 -17.93 -7.03 13.98
CA SER A 178 -17.68 -7.99 15.06
C SER A 178 -16.19 -8.30 15.27
N ASN A 179 -15.30 -7.97 14.32
CA ASN A 179 -13.85 -8.11 14.44
C ASN A 179 -13.17 -6.93 15.14
N MET A 180 -13.92 -5.90 15.55
CA MET A 180 -13.38 -4.76 16.28
C MET A 180 -12.99 -5.15 17.71
N ASN A 181 -11.83 -4.64 18.14
CA ASN A 181 -11.43 -4.73 19.55
C ASN A 181 -12.15 -3.67 20.40
N TYR A 182 -12.07 -3.78 21.72
CA TYR A 182 -12.79 -2.87 22.62
C TYR A 182 -12.42 -1.40 22.43
N SER A 183 -11.16 -1.08 22.16
CA SER A 183 -10.73 0.29 21.89
C SER A 183 -11.38 0.85 20.63
N GLN A 184 -11.41 0.05 19.56
CA GLN A 184 -12.05 0.44 18.29
C GLN A 184 -13.55 0.63 18.45
N LEU A 185 -14.23 -0.25 19.21
CA LEU A 185 -15.66 -0.13 19.52
C LEU A 185 -15.96 1.16 20.30
N ILE A 186 -15.16 1.47 21.32
CA ILE A 186 -15.32 2.70 22.10
C ILE A 186 -15.13 3.92 21.20
N THR A 187 -14.06 3.95 20.39
CA THR A 187 -13.79 5.04 19.45
C THR A 187 -14.95 5.22 18.47
N ALA A 188 -15.46 4.12 17.89
CA ALA A 188 -16.58 4.16 16.94
C ALA A 188 -17.90 4.65 17.55
N LEU A 189 -18.05 4.54 18.90
CA LEU A 189 -19.26 4.95 19.62
C LEU A 189 -19.13 6.31 20.32
N THR A 190 -17.90 6.85 20.44
CA THR A 190 -17.63 8.10 21.18
C THR A 190 -17.09 9.23 20.31
N VAL A 191 -16.56 8.87 19.14
CA VAL A 191 -16.07 9.85 18.17
C VAL A 191 -17.07 9.89 17.00
N GLU A 192 -17.55 11.10 16.68
CA GLU A 192 -18.39 11.26 15.48
C GLU A 192 -17.64 10.66 14.29
N PRO A 193 -18.29 9.81 13.48
CA PRO A 193 -17.66 9.31 12.28
C PRO A 193 -17.32 10.51 11.40
N TYR A 194 -16.04 10.88 11.41
CA TYR A 194 -15.54 11.91 10.51
C TYR A 194 -15.62 11.34 9.10
N VAL A 195 -16.73 11.64 8.44
CA VAL A 195 -16.94 11.28 7.03
C VAL A 195 -16.03 12.17 6.22
N ARG A 196 -14.86 11.67 5.88
CA ARG A 196 -13.95 12.36 4.98
C ARG A 196 -14.64 12.51 3.62
N THR A 197 -14.76 13.75 3.18
CA THR A 197 -15.26 14.03 1.84
C THR A 197 -14.17 13.62 0.84
N GLU A 198 -14.48 12.61 0.04
CA GLU A 198 -13.63 12.15 -1.04
C GLU A 198 -13.93 12.94 -2.31
N ILE A 199 -12.89 13.48 -2.92
CA ILE A 199 -12.97 14.29 -4.13
C ILE A 199 -12.14 13.59 -5.22
N ARG A 200 -12.81 13.21 -6.31
CA ARG A 200 -12.14 12.65 -7.48
C ARG A 200 -11.64 13.76 -8.40
N VAL A 201 -10.35 13.71 -8.70
CA VAL A 201 -9.67 14.68 -9.57
C VAL A 201 -8.90 13.96 -10.65
N THR A 202 -9.16 14.35 -11.91
CA THR A 202 -8.37 13.88 -13.06
C THR A 202 -7.33 14.95 -13.40
N ILE A 203 -6.07 14.55 -13.41
CA ILE A 203 -4.95 15.40 -13.82
C ILE A 203 -4.67 15.11 -15.30
N PRO A 204 -4.87 16.07 -16.18
CA PRO A 204 -4.57 15.91 -17.59
C PRO A 204 -3.06 15.78 -17.85
N GLU A 205 -2.74 15.12 -18.95
CA GLU A 205 -1.37 15.05 -19.46
C GLU A 205 -0.85 16.45 -19.84
N GLY A 206 0.45 16.68 -19.67
CA GLY A 206 1.09 17.95 -20.01
C GLY A 206 0.84 19.10 -19.01
N TYR A 207 0.18 18.83 -17.89
CA TYR A 207 0.05 19.81 -16.81
C TYR A 207 1.39 20.03 -16.11
N THR A 208 1.73 21.29 -15.88
CA THR A 208 2.84 21.69 -15.02
C THR A 208 2.47 21.54 -13.54
N VAL A 209 3.46 21.54 -12.67
CA VAL A 209 3.23 21.53 -11.20
C VAL A 209 2.32 22.69 -10.79
N ASP A 210 2.50 23.90 -11.34
CA ASP A 210 1.61 25.02 -11.06
C ASP A 210 0.15 24.73 -11.40
N GLN A 211 -0.10 24.19 -12.58
CA GLN A 211 -1.45 23.83 -13.04
C GLN A 211 -2.09 22.74 -12.20
N ILE A 212 -1.29 21.75 -11.77
CA ILE A 212 -1.75 20.68 -10.87
C ILE A 212 -2.15 21.27 -9.52
N ILE A 213 -1.29 22.13 -8.93
CA ILE A 213 -1.58 22.80 -7.66
C ILE A 213 -2.86 23.63 -7.77
N ASP A 214 -2.98 24.46 -8.83
CA ASP A 214 -4.14 25.32 -9.04
C ASP A 214 -5.43 24.50 -9.18
N LEU A 215 -5.36 23.37 -9.89
CA LEU A 215 -6.49 22.46 -10.02
C LEU A 215 -6.88 21.86 -8.65
N LEU A 216 -5.92 21.37 -7.85
CA LEU A 216 -6.19 20.80 -6.51
C LEU A 216 -6.80 21.85 -5.57
N VAL A 217 -6.21 23.03 -5.51
CA VAL A 217 -6.70 24.13 -4.67
C VAL A 217 -8.09 24.60 -5.13
N SER A 218 -8.35 24.66 -6.45
CA SER A 218 -9.67 25.00 -7.00
C SER A 218 -10.75 24.01 -6.61
N LYS A 219 -10.38 22.76 -6.31
CA LYS A 219 -11.26 21.69 -5.80
C LYS A 219 -11.38 21.69 -4.28
N GLY A 220 -10.72 22.60 -3.58
CA GLY A 220 -10.71 22.69 -2.13
C GLY A 220 -9.84 21.64 -1.45
N ILE A 221 -8.80 21.13 -2.14
CA ILE A 221 -7.85 20.16 -1.61
C ILE A 221 -6.53 20.89 -1.35
N GLY A 222 -6.21 21.11 -0.08
CA GLY A 222 -4.96 21.70 0.36
C GLY A 222 -4.76 23.19 0.02
N GLU A 223 -3.56 23.68 0.30
CA GLU A 223 -3.15 25.07 0.12
C GLU A 223 -1.90 25.16 -0.78
N ARG A 224 -1.85 26.20 -1.66
CA ARG A 224 -0.76 26.37 -2.62
C ARG A 224 0.64 26.37 -1.99
N ASP A 225 0.83 27.18 -0.96
CA ASP A 225 2.15 27.36 -0.34
C ASP A 225 2.66 26.06 0.29
N LYS A 226 1.76 25.27 0.87
CA LYS A 226 2.09 23.96 1.46
C LYS A 226 2.43 22.93 0.40
N TYR A 227 1.75 22.96 -0.77
CA TYR A 227 2.13 22.11 -1.90
C TYR A 227 3.52 22.46 -2.42
N VAL A 228 3.83 23.75 -2.57
CA VAL A 228 5.17 24.19 -2.99
C VAL A 228 6.24 23.71 -2.00
N GLU A 229 5.98 23.83 -0.70
CA GLU A 229 6.86 23.32 0.34
C GLU A 229 7.02 21.80 0.27
N ALA A 230 5.90 21.06 0.14
CA ALA A 230 5.92 19.61 0.04
C ALA A 230 6.68 19.12 -1.19
N ILE A 231 6.49 19.76 -2.34
CA ILE A 231 7.16 19.40 -3.59
C ILE A 231 8.67 19.63 -3.50
N ASN A 232 9.10 20.75 -2.91
CA ASN A 232 10.51 21.13 -2.90
C ASN A 232 11.30 20.57 -1.71
N ASN A 233 10.67 20.42 -0.52
CA ASN A 233 11.39 20.20 0.72
C ASN A 233 11.05 18.88 1.43
N TYR A 234 9.90 18.25 1.13
CA TYR A 234 9.51 17.02 1.85
C TYR A 234 10.41 15.83 1.45
N PRO A 235 10.94 15.03 2.41
CA PRO A 235 11.85 13.92 2.15
C PRO A 235 11.11 12.65 1.73
N TYR A 236 10.63 12.60 0.49
CA TYR A 236 10.01 11.40 -0.07
C TYR A 236 11.02 10.26 -0.22
N LYS A 237 10.57 9.02 0.03
CA LYS A 237 11.44 7.82 0.04
C LYS A 237 11.25 6.93 -1.20
N HIS A 238 10.91 7.53 -2.34
CA HIS A 238 10.83 6.80 -3.60
C HIS A 238 12.21 6.59 -4.19
N GLU A 239 12.43 5.48 -4.87
CA GLU A 239 13.73 5.15 -5.46
C GLU A 239 14.20 6.21 -6.46
N PHE A 240 13.29 6.67 -7.35
CA PHE A 240 13.62 7.70 -8.32
C PHE A 240 13.87 9.07 -7.67
N VAL A 241 13.22 9.39 -6.55
CA VAL A 241 13.48 10.65 -5.83
C VAL A 241 14.88 10.61 -5.21
N ASN A 242 15.27 9.48 -4.61
CA ASN A 242 16.63 9.30 -4.10
C ASN A 242 17.66 9.38 -5.24
N ALA A 243 17.39 8.75 -6.39
CA ALA A 243 18.24 8.83 -7.56
C ALA A 243 18.35 10.27 -8.11
N LEU A 244 17.25 11.04 -8.09
CA LEU A 244 17.24 12.46 -8.48
C LEU A 244 18.10 13.30 -7.51
N GLU A 245 18.05 13.02 -6.21
CA GLU A 245 18.89 13.71 -5.22
C GLU A 245 20.38 13.37 -5.39
N GLU A 246 20.70 12.11 -5.72
CA GLU A 246 22.08 11.66 -6.01
C GLU A 246 22.64 12.31 -7.29
N LEU A 247 21.82 12.48 -8.33
CA LEU A 247 22.21 13.22 -9.53
C LEU A 247 22.50 14.70 -9.24
N GLY A 248 21.79 15.25 -8.26
CA GLY A 248 21.73 16.67 -7.98
C GLY A 248 20.95 17.42 -9.09
N TYR A 249 20.33 18.50 -8.74
CA TYR A 249 19.60 19.38 -9.68
C TYR A 249 20.01 20.83 -9.44
N PRO A 250 19.94 21.70 -10.48
CA PRO A 250 20.31 23.09 -10.34
C PRO A 250 19.43 23.82 -9.32
N GLU A 251 20.01 24.74 -8.56
CA GLU A 251 19.26 25.62 -7.65
C GLU A 251 18.23 26.48 -8.38
N THR A 252 18.46 26.70 -9.71
CA THR A 252 17.56 27.43 -10.59
C THR A 252 16.30 26.66 -10.99
N ARG A 253 16.20 25.38 -10.67
CA ARG A 253 15.02 24.55 -10.96
C ARG A 253 13.82 25.06 -10.17
N LYS A 254 12.72 25.39 -10.87
CA LYS A 254 11.52 25.99 -10.26
C LYS A 254 10.88 25.05 -9.23
N TYR A 255 10.70 23.78 -9.61
CA TYR A 255 10.15 22.73 -8.75
C TYR A 255 11.00 21.48 -8.82
N ARG A 256 11.41 20.95 -7.66
CA ARG A 256 12.19 19.71 -7.57
C ARG A 256 11.54 18.54 -8.29
N LEU A 257 10.21 18.42 -8.18
CA LEU A 257 9.43 17.31 -8.72
C LEU A 257 8.65 17.66 -10.00
N GLU A 258 9.05 18.71 -10.74
CA GLU A 258 8.47 18.97 -12.07
C GLU A 258 8.72 17.79 -13.02
N GLY A 259 7.67 17.31 -13.69
CA GLY A 259 7.72 16.14 -14.56
C GLY A 259 7.50 14.79 -13.85
N TYR A 260 7.45 14.76 -12.50
CA TYR A 260 7.32 13.52 -11.71
C TYR A 260 5.93 13.31 -11.10
N LEU A 261 5.02 14.28 -11.23
CA LEU A 261 3.63 14.13 -10.80
C LEU A 261 2.83 13.44 -11.92
N TYR A 262 2.68 12.12 -11.84
CA TYR A 262 2.11 11.32 -12.91
C TYR A 262 0.65 11.70 -13.21
N PRO A 263 0.27 11.99 -14.48
CA PRO A 263 -1.10 12.33 -14.85
C PRO A 263 -2.01 11.09 -14.76
N ASP A 264 -3.09 11.18 -13.99
CA ASP A 264 -4.07 10.11 -13.80
C ASP A 264 -5.33 10.67 -13.11
N THR A 265 -6.28 9.80 -12.81
CA THR A 265 -7.43 10.11 -11.96
C THR A 265 -7.14 9.61 -10.54
N TYR A 266 -7.24 10.53 -9.58
CA TYR A 266 -6.96 10.29 -8.17
C TYR A 266 -8.17 10.58 -7.31
N ASP A 267 -8.31 9.82 -6.23
CA ASP A 267 -9.25 10.09 -5.16
C ASP A 267 -8.50 10.69 -3.96
N PHE A 268 -8.86 11.91 -3.56
CA PHE A 268 -8.28 12.64 -2.45
C PHE A 268 -9.33 12.92 -1.39
N TYR A 269 -8.90 13.01 -0.13
CA TYR A 269 -9.75 13.56 0.91
C TYR A 269 -9.56 15.08 0.97
N GLN A 270 -10.66 15.80 1.25
CA GLN A 270 -10.64 17.27 1.30
C GLN A 270 -9.64 17.81 2.35
N ASP A 271 -9.45 17.07 3.44
CA ASP A 271 -8.56 17.37 4.57
C ASP A 271 -7.23 16.62 4.50
N GLU A 272 -6.86 16.08 3.35
CA GLU A 272 -5.62 15.33 3.19
C GLU A 272 -4.42 16.27 3.21
N GLU A 273 -3.40 15.94 4.00
CA GLU A 273 -2.15 16.70 4.07
C GLU A 273 -1.46 16.73 2.70
N GLU A 274 -0.95 17.88 2.28
CA GLU A 274 -0.44 18.12 0.93
C GLU A 274 0.69 17.15 0.55
N TYR A 275 1.57 16.78 1.49
CA TYR A 275 2.62 15.80 1.21
C TYR A 275 2.08 14.40 0.94
N LEU A 276 0.92 14.01 1.49
CA LEU A 276 0.25 12.74 1.19
C LEU A 276 -0.38 12.77 -0.20
N VAL A 277 -0.97 13.91 -0.57
CA VAL A 277 -1.50 14.14 -1.92
C VAL A 277 -0.37 13.99 -2.95
N ILE A 278 0.74 14.67 -2.76
CA ILE A 278 1.92 14.55 -3.64
C ILE A 278 2.45 13.11 -3.65
N ASN A 279 2.49 12.43 -2.51
CA ASN A 279 2.94 11.04 -2.41
C ASN A 279 2.11 10.08 -3.29
N LYS A 280 0.81 10.32 -3.51
CA LYS A 280 -0.01 9.52 -4.43
C LYS A 280 0.47 9.64 -5.87
N PHE A 281 0.81 10.83 -6.32
CA PHE A 281 1.38 11.05 -7.65
C PHE A 281 2.72 10.32 -7.82
N LEU A 282 3.59 10.43 -6.82
CA LEU A 282 4.91 9.79 -6.84
C LEU A 282 4.81 8.26 -6.80
N ASN A 283 3.87 7.69 -6.02
CA ASN A 283 3.59 6.26 -6.04
C ASN A 283 3.18 5.78 -7.44
N ASN A 284 2.34 6.55 -8.11
CA ASN A 284 1.88 6.22 -9.45
C ASN A 284 3.02 6.32 -10.47
N PHE A 285 3.87 7.35 -10.38
CA PHE A 285 5.08 7.47 -11.19
C PHE A 285 6.04 6.30 -10.97
N GLN A 286 6.29 5.92 -9.70
CA GLN A 286 7.11 4.77 -9.35
C GLN A 286 6.60 3.48 -10.01
N GLN A 287 5.29 3.23 -9.94
CA GLN A 287 4.70 2.00 -10.46
C GLN A 287 4.62 1.96 -11.99
N LYS A 288 4.19 3.05 -12.61
CA LYS A 288 3.89 3.09 -14.05
C LYS A 288 5.10 3.41 -14.91
N PHE A 289 6.02 4.24 -14.42
CA PHE A 289 7.21 4.63 -15.18
C PHE A 289 8.50 4.02 -14.61
N TRP A 290 8.84 4.33 -13.35
CA TRP A 290 10.17 4.02 -12.81
C TRP A 290 10.52 2.53 -12.86
N ASN A 291 9.59 1.66 -12.47
CA ASN A 291 9.84 0.21 -12.48
C ASN A 291 10.12 -0.32 -13.91
N SER A 292 9.42 0.22 -14.90
CA SER A 292 9.67 -0.10 -16.32
C SER A 292 10.97 0.49 -16.82
N TYR A 293 11.27 1.75 -16.45
CA TYR A 293 12.53 2.41 -16.78
C TYR A 293 13.72 1.58 -16.30
N GLN A 294 13.76 1.22 -15.02
CA GLN A 294 14.84 0.43 -14.43
C GLN A 294 15.06 -0.92 -15.11
N SER A 295 13.99 -1.61 -15.49
CA SER A 295 14.07 -2.96 -16.02
C SER A 295 14.33 -3.03 -17.52
N VAL A 296 13.96 -2.00 -18.29
CA VAL A 296 13.94 -2.06 -19.76
C VAL A 296 14.84 -1.01 -20.41
N PHE A 297 14.93 0.19 -19.85
CA PHE A 297 15.49 1.34 -20.55
C PHE A 297 16.77 1.91 -19.94
N ALA A 298 17.05 1.65 -18.67
CA ALA A 298 18.15 2.31 -17.96
C ALA A 298 19.52 2.15 -18.64
N GLU A 299 19.84 0.91 -19.10
CA GLU A 299 21.11 0.63 -19.78
C GLU A 299 21.22 1.36 -21.14
N ASP A 300 20.13 1.42 -21.91
CA ASP A 300 20.13 2.10 -23.21
C ASP A 300 20.29 3.62 -23.05
N ILE A 301 19.66 4.20 -22.01
CA ILE A 301 19.75 5.63 -21.69
C ILE A 301 21.17 6.01 -21.23
N GLU A 302 21.75 5.20 -20.35
CA GLU A 302 23.13 5.39 -19.91
C GLU A 302 24.12 5.27 -21.07
N ALA A 303 23.88 4.35 -22.01
CA ALA A 303 24.71 4.22 -23.22
C ALA A 303 24.65 5.46 -24.14
N LEU A 304 23.55 6.22 -24.11
CA LEU A 304 23.42 7.54 -24.76
C LEU A 304 24.12 8.65 -23.97
N GLY A 305 24.57 8.34 -22.78
CA GLY A 305 25.19 9.29 -21.86
C GLY A 305 24.18 10.27 -21.26
N LEU A 306 22.90 9.92 -21.20
CA LEU A 306 21.80 10.67 -20.62
C LEU A 306 21.42 10.09 -19.25
N THR A 307 20.86 10.92 -18.40
CA THR A 307 20.25 10.53 -17.14
C THR A 307 18.74 10.34 -17.31
N PHE A 308 18.08 9.72 -16.34
CA PHE A 308 16.60 9.64 -16.37
C PHE A 308 15.95 11.04 -16.29
N ASP A 309 16.57 12.00 -15.59
CA ASP A 309 16.08 13.38 -15.50
C ASP A 309 16.22 14.11 -16.84
N ASP A 310 17.30 13.85 -17.59
CA ASP A 310 17.44 14.35 -18.96
C ASP A 310 16.31 13.85 -19.87
N ILE A 311 15.92 12.57 -19.72
CA ILE A 311 14.83 11.98 -20.49
C ILE A 311 13.48 12.61 -20.12
N ILE A 312 13.20 12.80 -18.83
CA ILE A 312 11.97 13.48 -18.38
C ILE A 312 11.92 14.89 -18.96
N THR A 313 13.04 15.60 -18.91
CA THR A 313 13.15 16.96 -19.45
C THR A 313 12.91 16.98 -20.96
N LEU A 314 13.55 16.10 -21.72
CA LEU A 314 13.36 16.01 -23.18
C LEU A 314 11.92 15.63 -23.54
N ALA A 315 11.34 14.65 -22.81
CA ALA A 315 9.96 14.25 -23.03
C ALA A 315 8.97 15.40 -22.79
N SER A 316 9.20 16.24 -21.77
CA SER A 316 8.37 17.41 -21.49
C SER A 316 8.45 18.44 -22.62
N MET A 317 9.65 18.64 -23.20
CA MET A 317 9.84 19.53 -24.35
C MET A 317 9.16 18.98 -25.61
N VAL A 318 9.34 17.70 -25.90
CA VAL A 318 8.67 17.02 -27.03
C VAL A 318 7.14 17.13 -26.91
N GLN A 319 6.60 16.88 -25.72
CA GLN A 319 5.17 16.98 -25.46
C GLN A 319 4.65 18.41 -25.67
N ALA A 320 5.40 19.41 -25.24
CA ALA A 320 4.99 20.81 -25.34
C ALA A 320 5.06 21.35 -26.79
N GLU A 321 5.98 20.85 -27.62
CA GLU A 321 6.13 21.21 -29.03
C GLU A 321 5.14 20.48 -29.94
N ALA A 322 4.77 19.28 -29.59
CA ALA A 322 3.94 18.42 -30.43
C ALA A 322 2.46 18.80 -30.39
N LYS A 323 1.84 18.88 -31.57
CA LYS A 323 0.38 19.03 -31.68
C LYS A 323 -0.35 17.69 -31.68
N LEU A 324 0.30 16.66 -32.20
CA LEU A 324 -0.22 15.29 -32.31
C LEU A 324 0.82 14.29 -31.82
N ALA A 325 0.40 13.18 -31.27
CA ALA A 325 1.29 12.10 -30.85
C ALA A 325 2.15 11.55 -32.01
N ALA A 326 1.66 11.61 -33.24
CA ALA A 326 2.41 11.22 -34.42
C ALA A 326 3.66 12.08 -34.68
N ASP A 327 3.72 13.27 -34.09
CA ASP A 327 4.84 14.20 -34.27
C ASP A 327 5.99 13.96 -33.26
N PHE A 328 5.73 13.23 -32.16
CA PHE A 328 6.71 13.00 -31.09
C PHE A 328 8.04 12.43 -31.62
N GLU A 329 8.00 11.43 -32.48
CA GLU A 329 9.19 10.81 -33.07
C GLU A 329 10.05 11.82 -33.81
N GLY A 330 9.42 12.63 -34.63
CA GLY A 330 10.11 13.65 -35.43
C GLY A 330 10.75 14.75 -34.58
N ILE A 331 10.01 15.22 -33.56
CA ILE A 331 10.48 16.28 -32.65
C ILE A 331 11.60 15.75 -31.77
N SER A 332 11.44 14.57 -31.19
CA SER A 332 12.47 13.89 -30.39
C SER A 332 13.76 13.70 -31.21
N TYR A 333 13.63 13.25 -32.46
CA TYR A 333 14.78 13.12 -33.36
C TYR A 333 15.52 14.45 -33.56
N VAL A 334 14.79 15.55 -33.71
CA VAL A 334 15.42 16.90 -33.86
C VAL A 334 16.22 17.28 -32.62
N PHE A 335 15.66 17.14 -31.41
CA PHE A 335 16.38 17.45 -30.17
C PHE A 335 17.61 16.57 -29.98
N HIS A 336 17.50 15.26 -30.18
CA HIS A 336 18.66 14.35 -30.08
C HIS A 336 19.73 14.66 -31.12
N ASN A 337 19.34 15.02 -32.32
CA ASN A 337 20.27 15.39 -33.36
C ASN A 337 21.01 16.68 -33.00
N ARG A 338 20.32 17.69 -32.44
CA ARG A 338 20.93 18.95 -31.95
C ARG A 338 21.89 18.66 -30.79
N LEU A 339 21.51 17.81 -29.82
CA LEU A 339 22.35 17.40 -28.71
C LEU A 339 23.62 16.66 -29.19
N SER A 340 23.50 15.82 -30.20
CA SER A 340 24.62 15.03 -30.76
C SER A 340 25.58 15.86 -31.63
N HIS A 341 25.12 16.99 -32.20
CA HIS A 341 25.86 17.85 -33.10
C HIS A 341 25.92 19.29 -32.59
N SER A 342 26.26 19.41 -31.32
CA SER A 342 26.32 20.72 -30.63
C SER A 342 27.27 21.76 -31.24
N ASP A 343 28.28 21.29 -32.00
CA ASP A 343 29.18 22.11 -32.80
C ASP A 343 28.49 22.83 -33.98
N GLN A 344 27.44 22.18 -34.54
CA GLN A 344 26.65 22.74 -35.64
C GLN A 344 25.37 23.40 -35.15
N PHE A 345 24.79 22.89 -34.10
CA PHE A 345 23.53 23.35 -33.48
C PHE A 345 23.77 23.69 -32.00
N PRO A 346 24.27 24.88 -31.70
CA PRO A 346 24.70 25.23 -30.33
C PRO A 346 23.54 25.49 -29.36
N LYS A 347 22.29 25.33 -29.81
CA LYS A 347 21.08 25.61 -29.01
C LYS A 347 19.98 24.63 -29.36
N LEU A 348 19.08 24.33 -28.38
CA LEU A 348 17.90 23.48 -28.63
C LEU A 348 16.77 24.25 -29.32
N GLU A 349 16.66 25.56 -29.07
CA GLU A 349 15.71 26.49 -29.72
C GLU A 349 14.24 26.00 -29.60
N SER A 350 13.81 25.69 -28.36
CA SER A 350 12.43 25.35 -28.08
C SER A 350 11.74 26.52 -27.39
N ASP A 351 10.70 27.03 -28.02
CA ASP A 351 9.87 28.12 -27.46
C ASP A 351 9.08 27.65 -26.26
N ALA A 352 8.78 26.34 -26.19
CA ALA A 352 8.06 25.73 -25.06
C ALA A 352 8.78 25.94 -23.72
N THR A 353 10.11 25.99 -23.73
CA THR A 353 10.90 26.22 -22.50
C THR A 353 10.81 27.65 -22.00
N ILE A 354 10.66 28.63 -22.90
CA ILE A 354 10.38 30.02 -22.54
C ILE A 354 8.96 30.14 -22.02
N GLN A 355 7.99 29.54 -22.72
CA GLN A 355 6.58 29.53 -22.35
C GLN A 355 6.32 28.92 -20.96
N TYR A 356 7.15 27.93 -20.53
CA TYR A 356 7.07 27.33 -19.19
C TYR A 356 7.35 28.35 -18.08
N PHE A 357 8.23 29.32 -18.35
CA PHE A 357 8.64 30.29 -17.35
C PHE A 357 7.73 31.51 -17.30
N LEU A 358 7.02 31.81 -18.39
CA LEU A 358 6.11 32.95 -18.45
C LEU A 358 4.88 32.71 -17.56
N GLU A 359 4.37 33.80 -16.97
CA GLU A 359 3.12 33.75 -16.18
C GLU A 359 1.91 33.46 -17.08
N GLU A 360 1.90 34.02 -18.29
CA GLU A 360 0.87 33.77 -19.30
C GLU A 360 1.52 33.31 -20.60
N ARG A 361 0.95 32.27 -21.22
CA ARG A 361 1.40 31.77 -22.53
C ARG A 361 0.95 32.72 -23.63
N HIS A 362 1.85 33.01 -24.58
CA HIS A 362 1.57 33.81 -25.76
C HIS A 362 1.65 32.97 -27.05
N GLU A 363 0.90 33.35 -28.08
CA GLU A 363 1.02 32.69 -29.39
C GLU A 363 2.39 33.00 -30.03
N ASP A 364 2.84 34.29 -29.94
CA ASP A 364 4.11 34.73 -30.44
C ASP A 364 4.94 35.32 -29.30
N LEU A 365 6.17 34.85 -29.14
CA LEU A 365 7.13 35.41 -28.18
C LEU A 365 7.69 36.72 -28.68
N THR A 366 7.88 37.67 -27.77
CA THR A 366 8.51 38.93 -28.05
C THR A 366 10.04 38.80 -28.14
N GLU A 367 10.72 39.77 -28.78
CA GLU A 367 12.20 39.80 -28.82
C GLU A 367 12.81 39.91 -27.40
N GLU A 368 12.12 40.51 -26.45
CA GLU A 368 12.56 40.62 -25.05
C GLU A 368 12.52 39.25 -24.36
N GLU A 369 11.44 38.49 -24.51
CA GLU A 369 11.28 37.14 -23.98
C GLU A 369 12.26 36.14 -24.61
N LEU A 370 12.48 36.24 -25.93
CA LEU A 370 13.46 35.40 -26.64
C LEU A 370 14.90 35.66 -26.18
N ASN A 371 15.22 36.87 -25.70
CA ASN A 371 16.53 37.27 -25.22
C ASN A 371 16.65 37.33 -23.68
N ASP A 372 15.62 36.89 -22.94
CA ASP A 372 15.66 36.82 -21.49
C ASP A 372 16.72 35.77 -21.04
N PRO A 373 17.70 36.15 -20.20
CA PRO A 373 18.75 35.24 -19.70
C PRO A 373 18.25 34.27 -18.66
N ASN A 374 17.04 33.77 -18.82
CA ASN A 374 16.42 32.77 -17.95
C ASN A 374 17.10 31.43 -18.13
N PRO A 375 17.35 30.66 -17.05
CA PRO A 375 17.98 29.34 -17.14
C PRO A 375 17.17 28.31 -17.95
N TYR A 376 15.88 28.51 -18.17
CA TYR A 376 15.04 27.66 -19.02
C TYR A 376 15.08 28.09 -20.51
N ASN A 377 15.69 29.21 -20.88
CA ASN A 377 15.68 29.69 -22.25
C ASN A 377 16.65 28.90 -23.15
N THR A 378 16.14 27.86 -23.80
CA THR A 378 16.91 27.02 -24.74
C THR A 378 17.17 27.73 -26.09
N CYS A 379 16.61 28.92 -26.33
CA CYS A 379 16.95 29.78 -27.46
C CYS A 379 18.25 30.56 -27.22
N LEU A 380 18.68 30.70 -25.97
CA LEU A 380 19.97 31.30 -25.58
C LEU A 380 20.95 30.26 -25.06
N LEU A 381 20.45 29.28 -24.31
CA LEU A 381 21.25 28.24 -23.63
C LEU A 381 21.16 26.94 -24.41
N TYR A 382 22.19 26.10 -24.27
CA TYR A 382 22.24 24.80 -24.93
C TYR A 382 21.28 23.78 -24.29
N THR A 383 21.08 23.89 -22.99
CA THR A 383 20.23 22.95 -22.24
C THR A 383 19.30 23.71 -21.29
N SER A 384 18.11 23.12 -21.03
CA SER A 384 17.30 23.47 -19.88
C SER A 384 18.03 23.09 -18.59
N PRO A 385 17.73 23.68 -17.42
CA PRO A 385 18.40 23.33 -16.16
C PRO A 385 18.42 21.83 -15.87
N SER A 386 19.53 21.20 -16.21
CA SER A 386 19.84 19.80 -15.99
C SER A 386 21.08 19.67 -15.09
N PRO A 387 21.28 18.58 -14.36
CA PRO A 387 22.46 18.34 -13.53
C PRO A 387 23.80 18.45 -14.25
N ARG A 388 23.83 18.41 -15.59
CA ARG A 388 25.04 18.49 -16.41
C ARG A 388 25.60 19.90 -16.62
N ASP A 389 24.86 20.94 -16.27
CA ASP A 389 25.26 22.32 -16.49
C ASP A 389 26.16 22.89 -15.39
N ARG A 390 26.84 22.00 -14.62
CA ARG A 390 27.81 22.33 -13.57
C ARG A 390 29.23 22.20 -14.03
#